data_5aab5f4040a12dfd85c887a444bceed4
#
_entry.id   5aab5f4040a12dfd85c887a444bceed4
#
_cell.length_a   1.000
_cell.length_b   1.000
_cell.length_c   1.000
_cell.angle_alpha   90.00
_cell.angle_beta   90.00
_cell.angle_gamma   90.00
#
_symmetry.space_group_name_H-M   'P 1'
#
loop_
_entity.id
_entity.type
_entity.pdbx_description
1 polymer ?
#
loop_
_entity_poly.entity_id
_entity_poly.type
_entity_poly.pdbx_seq_one_letter_code
_entity_poly.pdbx_strand_id
1 'polypeptide(L)'
;MIKSFIFENFKSFEKTELNIESLTTLIGTNASGKSNAIEGITILAKAATGIDLSTILDGTKSTGTVVRGGSRGCARFKTNSFKLGCLIDFDETKDLLYEIKIAVGDRVGIEEEGLYLVKRDSLGPKSNKVFKTKKAESGRAEIKV
;
A
#
# COMPACT_ATOMS: atom_id res chain seq x y z
N MET A 1 3.46 16.12 -4.37
CA MET A 1 4.26 15.53 -3.24
C MET A 1 3.42 14.46 -2.55
N ILE A 2 4.03 13.37 -2.02
CA ILE A 2 3.29 12.41 -1.18
C ILE A 2 2.99 13.09 0.16
N LYS A 3 1.73 13.01 0.60
CA LYS A 3 1.24 13.61 1.86
C LYS A 3 1.12 12.60 2.98
N SER A 4 0.70 11.37 2.65
CA SER A 4 0.62 10.28 3.64
C SER A 4 0.73 8.91 2.99
N PHE A 5 1.06 7.92 3.82
CA PHE A 5 0.93 6.50 3.51
C PHE A 5 -0.15 5.88 4.39
N ILE A 6 -0.92 4.96 3.81
CA ILE A 6 -2.04 4.30 4.44
C ILE A 6 -1.76 2.80 4.52
N PHE A 7 -2.00 2.23 5.70
CA PHE A 7 -1.83 0.81 5.99
C PHE A 7 -3.12 0.28 6.63
N GLU A 8 -3.69 -0.79 6.08
CA GLU A 8 -4.86 -1.46 6.64
C GLU A 8 -4.65 -2.97 6.65
N ASN A 9 -4.85 -3.60 7.81
CA ASN A 9 -4.59 -5.02 8.04
C ASN A 9 -3.17 -5.46 7.65
N PHE A 10 -2.20 -4.56 7.78
CA PHE A 10 -0.81 -4.80 7.41
C PHE A 10 0.05 -4.98 8.66
N LYS A 11 0.60 -6.18 8.86
CA LYS A 11 1.45 -6.53 10.01
C LYS A 11 0.82 -6.12 11.34
N SER A 12 1.42 -5.17 12.06
CA SER A 12 0.87 -4.63 13.32
C SER A 12 -0.24 -3.60 13.14
N PHE A 13 -0.42 -3.08 11.93
CA PHE A 13 -1.38 -2.01 11.68
C PHE A 13 -2.77 -2.58 11.33
N GLU A 14 -3.76 -2.21 12.12
CA GLU A 14 -5.16 -2.46 11.77
C GLU A 14 -5.65 -1.45 10.75
N LYS A 15 -5.54 -0.17 11.08
CA LYS A 15 -5.76 0.95 10.17
C LYS A 15 -4.93 2.12 10.66
N THR A 16 -3.98 2.54 9.85
CA THR A 16 -3.01 3.59 10.24
C THR A 16 -2.69 4.45 9.03
N GLU A 17 -2.65 5.74 9.25
CA GLU A 17 -2.15 6.72 8.30
C GLU A 17 -0.89 7.36 8.85
N LEU A 18 0.16 7.38 8.05
CA LEU A 18 1.45 8.00 8.35
C LEU A 18 1.59 9.27 7.51
N ASN A 19 1.43 10.42 8.14
CA ASN A 19 1.63 11.71 7.48
C ASN A 19 3.10 11.94 7.14
N ILE A 20 3.36 12.48 5.97
CA ILE A 20 4.69 12.77 5.45
C ILE A 20 4.81 14.27 5.23
N GLU A 21 5.88 14.83 5.76
CA GLU A 21 6.28 16.21 5.57
C GLU A 21 7.68 16.27 4.92
N SER A 22 8.20 17.47 4.72
CA SER A 22 9.55 17.68 4.12
C SER A 22 10.65 16.94 4.89
N LEU A 23 10.48 16.79 6.21
CA LEU A 23 11.28 15.94 7.09
C LEU A 23 10.34 15.17 8.02
N THR A 24 10.33 13.86 7.91
CA THR A 24 9.55 12.98 8.78
C THR A 24 10.48 12.01 9.50
N THR A 25 10.45 12.05 10.83
CA THR A 25 11.28 11.18 11.68
C THR A 25 10.39 10.18 12.42
N LEU A 26 10.66 8.88 12.27
CA LEU A 26 9.96 7.82 12.98
C LEU A 26 10.70 7.50 14.31
N ILE A 27 10.12 7.91 15.41
CA ILE A 27 10.66 7.64 16.76
C ILE A 27 9.73 6.67 17.49
N GLY A 28 10.28 5.79 18.28
CA GLY A 28 9.53 4.86 19.13
C GLY A 28 10.38 3.69 19.61
N THR A 29 9.84 2.94 20.55
CA THR A 29 10.48 1.74 21.10
C THR A 29 10.62 0.64 20.03
N ASN A 30 11.39 -0.40 20.33
CA ASN A 30 11.40 -1.61 19.51
C ASN A 30 9.98 -2.20 19.46
N ALA A 31 9.62 -2.79 18.32
CA ALA A 31 8.28 -3.31 18.03
C ALA A 31 7.14 -2.27 17.89
N SER A 32 7.42 -0.95 17.90
CA SER A 32 6.40 0.11 17.72
C SER A 32 5.85 0.23 16.29
N GLY A 33 6.28 -0.62 15.34
CA GLY A 33 5.79 -0.61 13.96
C GLY A 33 6.62 0.19 12.96
N LYS A 34 7.69 0.92 13.39
CA LYS A 34 8.56 1.71 12.48
C LYS A 34 9.05 0.92 11.26
N SER A 35 9.60 -0.27 11.51
CA SER A 35 10.09 -1.14 10.43
C SER A 35 8.95 -1.66 9.55
N ASN A 36 7.76 -1.88 10.11
CA ASN A 36 6.59 -2.29 9.35
C ASN A 36 6.13 -1.16 8.40
N ALA A 37 6.15 0.10 8.86
CA ALA A 37 5.84 1.23 8.00
C ALA A 37 6.83 1.35 6.82
N ILE A 38 8.14 1.25 7.09
CA ILE A 38 9.18 1.27 6.05
C ILE A 38 9.00 0.11 5.06
N GLU A 39 8.70 -1.09 5.54
CA GLU A 39 8.44 -2.24 4.67
C GLU A 39 7.20 -2.01 3.78
N GLY A 40 6.10 -1.47 4.31
CA GLY A 40 4.90 -1.16 3.52
C GLY A 40 5.18 -0.11 2.43
N ILE A 41 5.92 0.96 2.76
CA ILE A 41 6.37 1.96 1.80
C ILE A 41 7.26 1.33 0.71
N THR A 42 8.17 0.45 1.11
CA THR A 42 9.07 -0.25 0.18
C THR A 42 8.29 -1.17 -0.77
N ILE A 43 7.28 -1.87 -0.29
CA ILE A 43 6.39 -2.71 -1.12
C ILE A 43 5.70 -1.84 -2.17
N LEU A 44 5.09 -0.71 -1.78
CA LEU A 44 4.46 0.22 -2.71
C LEU A 44 5.43 0.76 -3.75
N ALA A 45 6.62 1.20 -3.32
CA ALA A 45 7.63 1.73 -4.22
C ALA A 45 8.09 0.70 -5.27
N LYS A 46 8.28 -0.56 -4.85
CA LYS A 46 8.67 -1.64 -5.77
C LYS A 46 7.53 -2.07 -6.70
N ALA A 47 6.30 -2.14 -6.19
CA ALA A 47 5.13 -2.41 -7.02
C ALA A 47 4.98 -1.35 -8.12
N ALA A 48 5.22 -0.07 -7.81
CA ALA A 48 5.20 1.02 -8.77
C ALA A 48 6.26 0.89 -9.89
N THR A 49 7.33 0.12 -9.69
CA THR A 49 8.32 -0.17 -10.75
C THR A 49 7.93 -1.34 -11.65
N GLY A 50 6.76 -1.96 -11.42
CA GLY A 50 6.26 -3.09 -12.21
C GLY A 50 6.85 -4.45 -11.82
N ILE A 51 7.54 -4.53 -10.67
CA ILE A 51 8.01 -5.81 -10.13
C ILE A 51 6.80 -6.62 -9.65
N ASP A 52 6.77 -7.90 -9.98
CA ASP A 52 5.70 -8.81 -9.57
C ASP A 52 5.58 -8.91 -8.04
N LEU A 53 4.34 -8.89 -7.53
CA LEU A 53 4.07 -8.87 -6.09
C LEU A 53 4.60 -10.12 -5.36
N SER A 54 4.56 -11.29 -5.98
CA SER A 54 5.12 -12.51 -5.39
C SER A 54 6.63 -12.40 -5.22
N THR A 55 7.30 -11.80 -6.19
CA THR A 55 8.73 -11.49 -6.11
C THR A 55 9.04 -10.47 -5.02
N ILE A 56 8.20 -9.44 -4.87
CA ILE A 56 8.37 -8.42 -3.81
C ILE A 56 8.20 -9.04 -2.44
N LEU A 57 7.19 -9.88 -2.24
CA LEU A 57 6.82 -10.39 -0.92
C LEU A 57 7.60 -11.65 -0.52
N ASP A 58 7.81 -12.58 -1.46
CA ASP A 58 8.41 -13.90 -1.21
C ASP A 58 9.76 -14.10 -1.90
N GLY A 59 10.29 -13.07 -2.55
CA GLY A 59 11.58 -13.14 -3.24
C GLY A 59 12.75 -13.38 -2.28
N THR A 60 13.87 -13.77 -2.87
CA THR A 60 15.13 -14.04 -2.14
C THR A 60 15.99 -12.78 -2.01
N LYS A 61 17.03 -12.85 -1.17
CA LYS A 61 18.03 -11.75 -1.05
C LYS A 61 18.68 -11.39 -2.39
N SER A 62 18.82 -12.35 -3.29
CA SER A 62 19.35 -12.12 -4.64
C SER A 62 18.44 -11.26 -5.52
N THR A 63 17.13 -11.24 -5.26
CA THR A 63 16.17 -10.37 -5.94
C THR A 63 16.01 -9.00 -5.28
N GLY A 64 16.81 -8.71 -4.23
CA GLY A 64 16.87 -7.40 -3.57
C GLY A 64 15.66 -7.07 -2.69
N THR A 65 14.84 -8.08 -2.34
CA THR A 65 13.67 -7.85 -1.50
C THR A 65 13.52 -8.93 -0.46
N VAL A 66 13.58 -8.55 0.80
CA VAL A 66 13.25 -9.45 1.92
C VAL A 66 12.21 -8.74 2.77
N VAL A 67 10.95 -9.09 2.51
CA VAL A 67 9.87 -8.74 3.44
C VAL A 67 9.89 -9.76 4.57
N ARG A 68 9.99 -9.28 5.81
CA ARG A 68 10.06 -10.18 6.98
C ARG A 68 8.79 -11.01 7.11
N GLY A 69 8.94 -12.33 7.10
CA GLY A 69 7.82 -13.27 7.15
C GLY A 69 7.15 -13.55 5.80
N GLY A 70 7.71 -12.99 4.71
CA GLY A 70 7.18 -13.18 3.37
C GLY A 70 5.74 -12.66 3.23
N SER A 71 5.03 -13.11 2.21
CA SER A 71 3.64 -12.74 1.93
C SER A 71 2.71 -13.05 3.11
N ARG A 72 2.86 -14.22 3.71
CA ARG A 72 2.04 -14.65 4.87
C ARG A 72 2.25 -13.78 6.11
N GLY A 73 3.43 -13.18 6.27
CA GLY A 73 3.75 -12.26 7.37
C GLY A 73 3.28 -10.82 7.11
N CYS A 74 2.74 -10.50 5.94
CA CYS A 74 2.28 -9.16 5.60
C CYS A 74 0.86 -8.89 6.10
N ALA A 75 -0.06 -9.85 5.97
CA ALA A 75 -1.43 -9.68 6.45
C ALA A 75 -1.48 -9.78 7.99
N ARG A 76 -2.32 -8.94 8.60
CA ARG A 76 -2.56 -8.96 10.04
C ARG A 76 -3.18 -10.30 10.45
N PHE A 77 -2.90 -10.75 11.67
CA PHE A 77 -3.40 -12.00 12.24
C PHE A 77 -4.92 -12.15 12.00
N LYS A 78 -5.33 -13.33 11.53
CA LYS A 78 -6.70 -13.70 11.13
C LYS A 78 -7.20 -13.03 9.84
N THR A 79 -6.36 -12.32 9.10
CA THR A 79 -6.70 -11.82 7.77
C THR A 79 -5.85 -12.51 6.71
N ASN A 80 -6.34 -12.57 5.48
CA ASN A 80 -5.65 -13.14 4.32
C ASN A 80 -5.39 -12.08 3.23
N SER A 81 -5.62 -10.82 3.57
CA SER A 81 -5.32 -9.69 2.69
C SER A 81 -4.98 -8.46 3.52
N PHE A 82 -4.28 -7.52 2.89
CA PHE A 82 -3.94 -6.23 3.45
C PHE A 82 -4.04 -5.14 2.39
N LYS A 83 -4.18 -3.89 2.82
CA LYS A 83 -4.22 -2.74 1.94
C LYS A 83 -3.07 -1.79 2.22
N LEU A 84 -2.46 -1.31 1.17
CA LEU A 84 -1.50 -0.22 1.18
C LEU A 84 -2.00 0.91 0.30
N GLY A 85 -1.69 2.14 0.67
CA GLY A 85 -2.07 3.29 -0.13
C GLY A 85 -1.17 4.49 0.11
N CYS A 86 -1.31 5.50 -0.74
CA CYS A 86 -0.69 6.80 -0.52
C CYS A 86 -1.61 7.92 -1.01
N LEU A 87 -1.57 9.03 -0.28
CA LEU A 87 -2.21 10.28 -0.65
C LEU A 87 -1.18 11.20 -1.27
N ILE A 88 -1.49 11.71 -2.45
CA ILE A 88 -0.58 12.50 -3.27
C ILE A 88 -1.21 13.86 -3.53
N ASP A 89 -0.45 14.91 -3.32
CA ASP A 89 -0.83 16.27 -3.68
C ASP A 89 -1.01 16.39 -5.21
N PHE A 90 -2.20 16.77 -5.66
CA PHE A 90 -2.53 16.83 -7.09
C PHE A 90 -2.68 18.28 -7.58
N ASP A 91 -3.59 19.05 -6.99
CA ASP A 91 -3.79 20.46 -7.28
C ASP A 91 -4.14 21.24 -5.99
N GLU A 92 -4.46 22.54 -6.11
CA GLU A 92 -4.77 23.40 -4.95
C GLU A 92 -5.99 22.92 -4.14
N THR A 93 -6.90 22.17 -4.74
CA THR A 93 -8.20 21.77 -4.14
C THR A 93 -8.37 20.27 -3.98
N LYS A 94 -7.49 19.48 -4.59
CA LYS A 94 -7.65 18.02 -4.67
C LYS A 94 -6.35 17.29 -4.42
N ASP A 95 -6.50 16.09 -3.91
CA ASP A 95 -5.46 15.10 -3.76
C ASP A 95 -5.81 13.84 -4.57
N LEU A 96 -4.80 13.06 -4.93
CA LEU A 96 -4.97 11.71 -5.48
C LEU A 96 -4.73 10.69 -4.38
N LEU A 97 -5.69 9.82 -4.15
CA LEU A 97 -5.57 8.66 -3.28
C LEU A 97 -5.36 7.41 -4.14
N TYR A 98 -4.19 6.80 -4.04
CA TYR A 98 -3.93 5.48 -4.59
C TYR A 98 -4.06 4.43 -3.50
N GLU A 99 -4.77 3.33 -3.79
CA GLU A 99 -4.92 2.19 -2.88
C GLU A 99 -4.77 0.87 -3.65
N ILE A 100 -4.09 -0.09 -3.04
CA ILE A 100 -3.97 -1.46 -3.52
C ILE A 100 -4.26 -2.43 -2.39
N LYS A 101 -5.20 -3.38 -2.61
CA LYS A 101 -5.50 -4.48 -1.70
C LYS A 101 -4.90 -5.76 -2.24
N ILE A 102 -4.05 -6.39 -1.45
CA ILE A 102 -3.25 -7.55 -1.83
C ILE A 102 -3.72 -8.77 -1.03
N ALA A 103 -4.10 -9.83 -1.72
CA ALA A 103 -4.36 -11.14 -1.12
C ALA A 103 -3.05 -11.92 -0.94
N VAL A 104 -2.95 -12.64 0.18
CA VAL A 104 -1.77 -13.44 0.56
C VAL A 104 -2.16 -14.85 1.05
N GLY A 105 -3.28 -15.36 0.56
CA GLY A 105 -3.74 -16.73 0.85
C GLY A 105 -2.91 -17.79 0.11
N ASP A 106 -3.57 -18.61 -0.70
CA ASP A 106 -2.90 -19.65 -1.49
C ASP A 106 -1.99 -19.09 -2.58
N ARG A 107 -2.32 -17.90 -3.08
CA ARG A 107 -1.51 -17.16 -4.06
C ARG A 107 -1.50 -15.67 -3.69
N VAL A 108 -0.36 -15.04 -3.95
CA VAL A 108 -0.25 -13.57 -3.90
C VAL A 108 -0.95 -12.98 -5.12
N GLY A 109 -1.82 -12.00 -4.89
CA GLY A 109 -2.55 -11.37 -5.98
C GLY A 109 -3.19 -10.05 -5.58
N ILE A 110 -3.60 -9.25 -6.57
CA ILE A 110 -4.33 -8.00 -6.37
C ILE A 110 -5.83 -8.33 -6.26
N GLU A 111 -6.44 -8.01 -5.12
CA GLU A 111 -7.90 -8.08 -4.96
C GLU A 111 -8.57 -6.82 -5.49
N GLU A 112 -8.03 -5.67 -5.14
CA GLU A 112 -8.54 -4.36 -5.56
C GLU A 112 -7.37 -3.39 -5.75
N GLU A 113 -7.50 -2.55 -6.74
CA GLU A 113 -6.60 -1.42 -6.95
C GLU A 113 -7.41 -0.22 -7.43
N GLY A 114 -7.11 0.95 -6.95
CA GLY A 114 -7.87 2.15 -7.30
C GLY A 114 -7.07 3.43 -7.18
N LEU A 115 -7.43 4.38 -8.02
CA LEU A 115 -6.98 5.76 -7.96
C LEU A 115 -8.21 6.66 -7.84
N TYR A 116 -8.22 7.53 -6.84
CA TYR A 116 -9.36 8.36 -6.48
C TYR A 116 -8.96 9.82 -6.41
N LEU A 117 -9.81 10.69 -6.96
CA LEU A 117 -9.69 12.13 -6.75
C LEU A 117 -10.43 12.50 -5.47
N VAL A 118 -9.73 13.07 -4.49
CA VAL A 118 -10.27 13.45 -3.18
C VAL A 118 -10.26 14.96 -3.04
N LYS A 119 -11.42 15.57 -2.75
CA LYS A 119 -11.49 17.01 -2.46
C LYS A 119 -11.01 17.29 -1.04
N ARG A 120 -10.22 18.36 -0.85
CA ARG A 120 -9.66 18.75 0.47
C ARG A 120 -10.71 19.28 1.45
N ASP A 121 -11.81 19.89 0.97
CA ASP A 121 -12.82 20.57 1.81
C ASP A 121 -13.98 19.69 2.24
N SER A 122 -13.94 18.40 2.00
CA SER A 122 -15.05 17.50 2.36
C SER A 122 -14.84 16.92 3.76
N LEU A 123 -15.72 17.21 4.68
CA LEU A 123 -15.96 16.45 5.92
C LEU A 123 -16.41 15.02 5.54
N GLY A 124 -15.45 14.17 5.16
CA GLY A 124 -15.64 12.81 4.67
C GLY A 124 -15.26 12.67 3.20
N PRO A 125 -14.69 11.53 2.80
CA PRO A 125 -14.18 11.32 1.45
C PRO A 125 -15.32 11.18 0.45
N LYS A 126 -15.77 12.26 -0.17
CA LYS A 126 -16.45 12.19 -1.46
C LYS A 126 -15.37 12.03 -2.53
N SER A 127 -14.87 10.82 -2.66
CA SER A 127 -13.90 10.48 -3.69
C SER A 127 -14.62 10.20 -5.01
N ASN A 128 -14.31 10.95 -6.05
CA ASN A 128 -14.64 10.58 -7.40
C ASN A 128 -13.62 9.56 -7.87
N LYS A 129 -14.08 8.34 -8.11
CA LYS A 129 -13.28 7.24 -8.61
C LYS A 129 -12.77 7.57 -10.01
N VAL A 130 -11.47 7.67 -10.16
CA VAL A 130 -10.83 7.89 -11.46
C VAL A 130 -10.55 6.55 -12.14
N PHE A 131 -10.26 5.51 -11.35
CA PHE A 131 -9.83 4.23 -11.87
C PHE A 131 -10.01 3.08 -10.84
N LYS A 132 -10.44 1.90 -11.28
CA LYS A 132 -10.44 0.64 -10.50
C LYS A 132 -10.15 -0.55 -11.40
N THR A 133 -9.15 -1.34 -11.08
CA THR A 133 -8.99 -2.65 -11.71
C THR A 133 -9.98 -3.65 -11.12
N LYS A 134 -10.49 -4.53 -11.96
CA LYS A 134 -11.03 -5.81 -11.51
C LYS A 134 -9.87 -6.78 -11.34
N LYS A 135 -10.03 -7.74 -10.41
CA LYS A 135 -9.11 -8.83 -10.10
C LYS A 135 -8.35 -9.31 -11.34
N ALA A 136 -7.04 -9.07 -11.37
CA ALA A 136 -6.18 -9.60 -12.41
C ALA A 136 -5.81 -11.05 -12.05
N GLU A 137 -6.12 -12.00 -12.91
CA GLU A 137 -5.80 -13.42 -12.70
C GLU A 137 -4.29 -13.72 -12.68
N SER A 138 -3.46 -12.78 -13.14
CA SER A 138 -2.02 -12.95 -13.34
C SER A 138 -1.11 -12.20 -12.36
N GLY A 139 -1.63 -11.55 -11.32
CA GLY A 139 -0.80 -10.78 -10.38
C GLY A 139 -0.19 -9.49 -10.95
N ARG A 140 -0.46 -9.14 -12.20
CA ARG A 140 -0.13 -7.86 -12.83
C ARG A 140 -1.37 -7.00 -12.89
N ALA A 141 -1.27 -5.73 -12.47
CA ALA A 141 -2.31 -4.74 -12.69
C ALA A 141 -2.37 -4.40 -14.18
N GLU A 142 -3.47 -4.73 -14.84
CA GLU A 142 -3.77 -4.17 -16.17
C GLU A 142 -4.58 -2.88 -15.97
N ILE A 143 -4.00 -1.77 -16.37
CA ILE A 143 -4.70 -0.48 -16.43
C ILE A 143 -5.59 -0.51 -17.69
N LYS A 144 -6.90 -0.60 -17.48
CA LYS A 144 -7.88 -0.24 -18.53
C LYS A 144 -8.37 1.18 -18.23
N VAL A 145 -7.97 2.11 -19.06
CA VAL A 145 -8.46 3.48 -19.12
C VAL A 145 -9.88 3.49 -19.69
#